data_ae408033a6d774d432b40c701b900be4
#
_entry.id   ae408033a6d774d432b40c701b900be4
#
_cell.length_a   1.000
_cell.length_b   1.000
_cell.length_c   1.000
_cell.angle_alpha   90.00
_cell.angle_beta   90.00
_cell.angle_gamma   90.00
#
_symmetry.space_group_name_H-M   'P 1'
#
loop_
_entity.id
_entity.type
_entity.pdbx_description
1 polymer ?
#
loop_
_entity_poly.entity_id
_entity_poly.type
_entity_poly.pdbx_seq_one_letter_code
_entity_poly.pdbx_strand_id
1 'polypeptide(L)'
;MMNRSLRICYFICIVLLLASCSTTKFVPDGEYLLDKVEIVSDNKDYKSADLKSYLKQQPNFKVFGLMKWQLFVYDWSGKNEKKWINKQLRRIGEPPVVLDTMLVEQSAMELERFYINKGYVHADVSTTIDTARHKKAVVTYHIKANDPYRIRNYTMKFPDPKIDSLAHLKAPRRSPLASAFRSSQEEYNQLVKEGTLFDRDILDKERERITTLLRWNGYYGFNRDYLGYIADSSFNQNVVDLDMSMKPYRKVLPNGSVEDQPHR
;
A
#
# COMPACT_ATOMS: atom_id res chain seq x y z
N MET A 1 9.44 54.97 19.95
CA MET A 1 8.37 54.11 19.39
C MET A 1 8.71 53.78 17.96
N MET A 2 9.03 52.50 17.68
CA MET A 2 9.42 52.05 16.34
C MET A 2 8.19 52.03 15.43
N ASN A 3 8.28 52.69 14.27
CA ASN A 3 7.18 52.88 13.32
C ASN A 3 6.65 51.52 12.85
N ARG A 4 5.36 51.36 12.66
CA ARG A 4 4.71 50.10 12.27
C ARG A 4 5.29 49.52 10.98
N SER A 5 5.61 50.38 10.02
CA SER A 5 6.31 50.05 8.77
C SER A 5 7.71 49.49 9.00
N LEU A 6 8.45 50.02 9.99
CA LEU A 6 9.80 49.58 10.32
C LEU A 6 9.79 48.18 10.94
N ARG A 7 8.78 47.87 11.74
CA ARG A 7 8.57 46.50 12.30
C ARG A 7 8.24 45.48 11.22
N ILE A 8 7.41 45.85 10.26
CA ILE A 8 7.05 44.99 9.12
C ILE A 8 8.28 44.75 8.24
N CYS A 9 9.07 45.81 7.95
CA CYS A 9 10.28 45.69 7.16
C CYS A 9 11.34 44.79 7.87
N TYR A 10 11.49 44.94 9.18
CA TYR A 10 12.38 44.10 10.00
C TYR A 10 11.93 42.65 10.01
N PHE A 11 10.64 42.42 10.11
CA PHE A 11 10.06 41.06 10.05
C PHE A 11 10.26 40.41 8.67
N ILE A 12 10.06 41.17 7.59
CA ILE A 12 10.32 40.72 6.21
C ILE A 12 11.81 40.42 6.00
N CYS A 13 12.72 41.25 6.51
CA CYS A 13 14.16 41.00 6.44
C CYS A 13 14.56 39.75 7.20
N ILE A 14 14.01 39.50 8.39
CA ILE A 14 14.26 38.26 9.15
C ILE A 14 13.76 37.03 8.37
N VAL A 15 12.56 37.10 7.78
CA VAL A 15 12.00 36.02 6.96
C VAL A 15 12.85 35.75 5.73
N LEU A 16 13.36 36.80 5.06
CA LEU A 16 14.27 36.67 3.91
C LEU A 16 15.63 36.09 4.29
N LEU A 17 16.16 36.45 5.46
CA LEU A 17 17.42 35.88 5.97
C LEU A 17 17.26 34.39 6.32
N LEU A 18 16.10 33.96 6.81
CA LEU A 18 15.79 32.55 7.10
C LEU A 18 15.61 31.73 5.81
N ALA A 19 15.17 32.35 4.71
CA ALA A 19 15.02 31.68 3.42
C ALA A 19 16.35 31.37 2.71
N SER A 20 17.47 31.98 3.13
CA SER A 20 18.80 31.79 2.55
C SER A 20 19.56 30.59 3.09
N CYS A 21 19.05 29.85 4.07
CA CYS A 21 19.71 28.66 4.59
C CYS A 21 19.63 27.49 3.60
N SER A 22 20.80 27.06 3.09
CA SER A 22 20.91 25.86 2.22
C SER A 22 20.55 24.58 3.00
N THR A 23 19.45 23.93 2.64
CA THR A 23 19.02 22.65 3.22
C THR A 23 19.87 21.45 2.78
N THR A 24 20.98 21.69 2.10
CA THR A 24 21.89 20.66 1.54
C THR A 24 23.26 20.62 2.20
N LYS A 25 23.41 21.27 3.36
CA LYS A 25 24.70 21.41 4.07
C LYS A 25 25.35 20.08 4.46
N PHE A 26 24.54 19.11 4.82
CA PHE A 26 24.98 17.78 5.26
C PHE A 26 24.75 16.69 4.21
N VAL A 27 24.38 17.07 2.99
CA VAL A 27 24.31 16.13 1.87
C VAL A 27 25.73 15.89 1.37
N PRO A 28 26.20 14.63 1.30
CA PRO A 28 27.54 14.30 0.82
C PRO A 28 27.80 14.83 -0.60
N ASP A 29 29.07 14.98 -0.94
CA ASP A 29 29.42 15.42 -2.29
C ASP A 29 29.16 14.31 -3.31
N GLY A 30 28.52 14.66 -4.41
CA GLY A 30 28.07 13.71 -5.43
C GLY A 30 26.68 13.11 -5.18
N GLU A 31 26.06 13.38 -4.02
CA GLU A 31 24.72 12.91 -3.68
C GLU A 31 23.69 14.04 -3.71
N TYR A 32 22.41 13.68 -3.73
CA TYR A 32 21.30 14.61 -3.83
C TYR A 32 20.34 14.45 -2.67
N LEU A 33 19.87 15.57 -2.11
CA LEU A 33 18.74 15.59 -1.16
C LEU A 33 17.46 15.21 -1.89
N LEU A 34 16.73 14.23 -1.40
CA LEU A 34 15.38 13.94 -1.87
C LEU A 34 14.44 15.09 -1.45
N ASP A 35 14.20 16.02 -2.37
CA ASP A 35 13.38 17.21 -2.06
C ASP A 35 11.90 16.95 -2.18
N LYS A 36 11.47 16.19 -3.20
CA LYS A 36 10.07 15.92 -3.50
C LYS A 36 9.89 14.56 -4.14
N VAL A 37 8.77 13.92 -3.81
CA VAL A 37 8.29 12.74 -4.52
C VAL A 37 6.90 13.05 -5.07
N GLU A 38 6.71 12.78 -6.35
CA GLU A 38 5.46 12.94 -7.08
C GLU A 38 4.99 11.59 -7.60
N ILE A 39 3.67 11.39 -7.61
CA ILE A 39 3.02 10.23 -8.22
C ILE A 39 2.02 10.76 -9.23
N VAL A 40 2.24 10.44 -10.49
CA VAL A 40 1.37 10.79 -11.61
C VAL A 40 0.77 9.50 -12.14
N SER A 41 -0.54 9.36 -12.07
CA SER A 41 -1.27 8.18 -12.55
C SER A 41 -2.34 8.60 -13.55
N ASP A 42 -2.54 7.80 -14.60
CA ASP A 42 -3.67 7.89 -15.51
C ASP A 42 -4.97 7.38 -14.85
N ASN A 43 -4.84 6.54 -13.83
CA ASN A 43 -5.95 5.99 -13.07
C ASN A 43 -6.40 6.93 -11.96
N LYS A 44 -7.72 7.19 -11.87
CA LYS A 44 -8.34 8.07 -10.87
C LYS A 44 -8.95 7.32 -9.69
N ASP A 45 -8.97 5.99 -9.73
CA ASP A 45 -9.58 5.16 -8.68
C ASP A 45 -8.78 5.21 -7.38
N TYR A 46 -7.46 5.45 -7.48
CA TYR A 46 -6.56 5.55 -6.34
C TYR A 46 -5.92 6.92 -6.25
N LYS A 47 -6.02 7.53 -5.06
CA LYS A 47 -5.42 8.85 -4.82
C LYS A 47 -3.92 8.71 -4.59
N SER A 48 -3.13 9.65 -5.09
CA SER A 48 -1.68 9.69 -4.86
C SER A 48 -1.30 9.68 -3.37
N ALA A 49 -2.18 10.16 -2.49
CA ALA A 49 -1.95 10.11 -1.04
C ALA A 49 -1.93 8.68 -0.50
N ASP A 50 -2.83 7.81 -0.99
CA ASP A 50 -2.94 6.41 -0.56
C ASP A 50 -1.75 5.59 -1.07
N LEU A 51 -1.25 5.93 -2.27
CA LEU A 51 -0.11 5.28 -2.91
C LEU A 51 1.23 5.60 -2.23
N LYS A 52 1.33 6.69 -1.48
CA LYS A 52 2.57 7.07 -0.76
C LYS A 52 3.01 6.03 0.27
N SER A 53 2.10 5.24 0.80
CA SER A 53 2.42 4.17 1.76
C SER A 53 3.27 3.04 1.18
N TYR A 54 3.29 2.90 -0.15
CA TYR A 54 4.07 1.91 -0.88
C TYR A 54 5.49 2.38 -1.22
N LEU A 55 5.78 3.67 -0.99
CA LEU A 55 7.11 4.23 -1.22
C LEU A 55 8.08 3.83 -0.10
N LYS A 56 9.22 3.26 -0.48
CA LYS A 56 10.30 2.86 0.45
C LYS A 56 11.09 4.07 0.95
N GLN A 57 11.09 5.17 0.21
CA GLN A 57 11.75 6.40 0.59
C GLN A 57 10.81 7.60 0.41
N GLN A 58 10.76 8.44 1.43
CA GLN A 58 9.98 9.66 1.43
C GLN A 58 10.88 10.86 1.75
N PRO A 59 10.58 12.06 1.19
CA PRO A 59 11.34 13.26 1.50
C PRO A 59 11.12 13.70 2.94
N ASN A 60 12.05 14.50 3.47
CA ASN A 60 11.92 15.12 4.78
C ASN A 60 10.56 15.79 4.99
N PHE A 61 10.01 15.65 6.20
CA PHE A 61 8.69 16.15 6.54
C PHE A 61 8.55 17.65 6.31
N LYS A 62 7.44 18.07 5.69
CA LYS A 62 7.08 19.46 5.48
C LYS A 62 5.94 19.88 6.40
N VAL A 63 6.20 20.81 7.30
CA VAL A 63 5.15 21.42 8.15
C VAL A 63 4.25 22.27 7.28
N PHE A 64 2.94 22.04 7.35
CA PHE A 64 1.91 22.67 6.49
C PHE A 64 2.20 22.58 4.98
N GLY A 65 3.00 21.57 4.54
CA GLY A 65 3.38 21.40 3.14
C GLY A 65 4.38 22.43 2.59
N LEU A 66 4.81 23.40 3.39
CA LEU A 66 5.61 24.56 2.94
C LEU A 66 7.08 24.44 3.35
N MET A 67 7.37 24.15 4.61
CA MET A 67 8.72 24.29 5.17
C MET A 67 9.20 23.00 5.83
N LYS A 68 10.42 22.56 5.52
CA LYS A 68 11.10 21.44 6.15
C LYS A 68 11.76 21.90 7.46
N TRP A 69 10.95 22.25 8.46
CA TRP A 69 11.42 22.84 9.71
C TRP A 69 12.44 21.95 10.43
N GLN A 70 12.20 20.65 10.53
CA GLN A 70 13.10 19.73 11.23
C GLN A 70 14.46 19.60 10.53
N LEU A 71 14.47 19.64 9.19
CA LEU A 71 15.71 19.68 8.41
C LEU A 71 16.48 20.99 8.67
N PHE A 72 15.79 22.16 8.75
CA PHE A 72 16.43 23.43 9.09
C PHE A 72 17.08 23.38 10.48
N VAL A 73 16.39 22.83 11.48
CA VAL A 73 16.94 22.69 12.84
C VAL A 73 18.19 21.80 12.81
N TYR A 74 18.18 20.74 12.03
CA TYR A 74 19.35 19.88 11.83
C TYR A 74 20.50 20.64 11.16
N ASP A 75 20.23 21.43 10.12
CA ASP A 75 21.24 22.20 9.38
C ASP A 75 21.87 23.34 10.20
N TRP A 76 21.18 23.83 11.23
CA TRP A 76 21.75 24.79 12.18
C TRP A 76 22.83 24.15 13.07
N SER A 77 22.87 22.83 13.17
CA SER A 77 23.95 22.17 13.88
C SER A 77 25.28 22.43 13.18
N GLY A 78 26.34 22.61 13.97
CA GLY A 78 27.70 22.72 13.46
C GLY A 78 28.27 21.36 13.03
N LYS A 79 29.36 21.37 12.28
CA LYS A 79 30.10 20.14 11.87
C LYS A 79 30.63 19.34 13.05
N ASN A 80 30.92 19.99 14.18
CA ASN A 80 31.45 19.32 15.37
C ASN A 80 30.35 18.66 16.18
N GLU A 81 30.21 17.34 16.05
CA GLU A 81 29.18 16.55 16.74
C GLU A 81 29.34 16.48 18.27
N LYS A 82 30.56 16.72 18.77
CA LYS A 82 30.86 16.63 20.21
C LYS A 82 30.31 17.80 21.01
N LYS A 83 30.01 18.94 20.38
CA LYS A 83 29.41 20.10 21.06
C LYS A 83 27.97 19.80 21.49
N TRP A 84 27.67 20.06 22.76
CA TRP A 84 26.33 19.82 23.36
C TRP A 84 25.18 20.44 22.54
N ILE A 85 25.33 21.69 22.11
CA ILE A 85 24.30 22.38 21.30
C ILE A 85 24.03 21.66 19.98
N ASN A 86 25.08 21.25 19.28
CA ASN A 86 24.94 20.52 18.01
C ASN A 86 24.27 19.17 18.19
N LYS A 87 24.57 18.49 19.31
CA LYS A 87 23.95 17.21 19.66
C LYS A 87 22.45 17.37 19.94
N GLN A 88 22.04 18.46 20.60
CA GLN A 88 20.63 18.75 20.82
C GLN A 88 19.89 19.13 19.53
N LEU A 89 20.48 19.98 18.70
CA LEU A 89 19.89 20.37 17.41
C LEU A 89 19.69 19.16 16.47
N ARG A 90 20.65 18.24 16.41
CA ARG A 90 20.54 17.00 15.63
C ARG A 90 19.51 16.02 16.21
N ARG A 91 19.29 16.03 17.52
CA ARG A 91 18.26 15.20 18.17
C ARG A 91 16.85 15.69 17.90
N ILE A 92 16.66 17.01 17.80
CA ILE A 92 15.36 17.64 17.53
C ILE A 92 15.08 17.67 16.03
N GLY A 93 16.14 17.90 15.23
CA GLY A 93 16.08 17.98 13.79
C GLY A 93 16.01 16.60 13.13
N GLU A 94 15.67 16.60 11.86
CA GLU A 94 15.65 15.42 10.99
C GLU A 94 16.85 15.48 10.04
N PRO A 95 17.68 14.42 9.93
CA PRO A 95 18.79 14.39 8.98
C PRO A 95 18.28 14.49 7.54
N PRO A 96 19.09 15.02 6.61
CA PRO A 96 18.71 15.07 5.20
C PRO A 96 18.50 13.66 4.65
N VAL A 97 17.36 13.46 3.99
CA VAL A 97 17.09 12.22 3.26
C VAL A 97 17.82 12.29 1.92
N VAL A 98 18.88 11.50 1.79
CA VAL A 98 19.65 11.39 0.55
C VAL A 98 18.95 10.47 -0.41
N LEU A 99 18.92 10.83 -1.69
CA LEU A 99 18.31 10.02 -2.74
C LEU A 99 19.03 8.67 -2.86
N ASP A 100 18.29 7.59 -2.74
CA ASP A 100 18.74 6.23 -3.01
C ASP A 100 17.97 5.66 -4.20
N THR A 101 18.67 5.44 -5.31
CA THR A 101 18.07 4.94 -6.56
C THR A 101 17.53 3.51 -6.42
N MET A 102 18.14 2.68 -5.57
CA MET A 102 17.62 1.32 -5.31
C MET A 102 16.26 1.38 -4.59
N LEU A 103 16.11 2.30 -3.62
CA LEU A 103 14.83 2.48 -2.94
C LEU A 103 13.77 3.08 -3.87
N VAL A 104 14.17 3.91 -4.84
CA VAL A 104 13.27 4.41 -5.88
C VAL A 104 12.76 3.27 -6.76
N GLU A 105 13.66 2.40 -7.22
CA GLU A 105 13.31 1.22 -8.03
C GLU A 105 12.39 0.25 -7.26
N GLN A 106 12.72 -0.05 -6.01
CA GLN A 106 11.87 -0.87 -5.14
C GLN A 106 10.49 -0.26 -4.94
N SER A 107 10.40 1.07 -4.80
CA SER A 107 9.11 1.77 -4.69
C SER A 107 8.30 1.64 -5.97
N ALA A 108 8.93 1.74 -7.14
CA ALA A 108 8.27 1.54 -8.42
C ALA A 108 7.69 0.12 -8.54
N MET A 109 8.48 -0.90 -8.18
CA MET A 109 8.02 -2.30 -8.18
C MET A 109 6.86 -2.54 -7.19
N GLU A 110 6.88 -1.89 -6.03
CA GLU A 110 5.77 -2.01 -5.07
C GLU A 110 4.48 -1.34 -5.57
N LEU A 111 4.60 -0.18 -6.23
CA LEU A 111 3.46 0.49 -6.87
C LEU A 111 2.88 -0.35 -8.01
N GLU A 112 3.73 -0.91 -8.87
CA GLU A 112 3.32 -1.82 -9.94
C GLU A 112 2.60 -3.06 -9.37
N ARG A 113 3.20 -3.70 -8.35
CA ARG A 113 2.60 -4.85 -7.66
C ARG A 113 1.26 -4.51 -7.04
N PHE A 114 1.12 -3.31 -6.46
CA PHE A 114 -0.17 -2.84 -5.94
C PHE A 114 -1.22 -2.82 -7.05
N TYR A 115 -0.94 -2.23 -8.20
CA TYR A 115 -1.89 -2.18 -9.33
C TYR A 115 -2.20 -3.56 -9.88
N ILE A 116 -1.21 -4.43 -10.03
CA ILE A 116 -1.41 -5.82 -10.45
C ILE A 116 -2.35 -6.55 -9.47
N ASN A 117 -2.17 -6.37 -8.16
CA ASN A 117 -3.03 -6.97 -7.15
C ASN A 117 -4.46 -6.41 -7.19
N LYS A 118 -4.64 -5.18 -7.66
CA LYS A 118 -5.95 -4.54 -7.85
C LYS A 118 -6.64 -4.88 -9.17
N GLY A 119 -6.04 -5.77 -9.96
CA GLY A 119 -6.60 -6.25 -11.22
C GLY A 119 -6.08 -5.54 -12.47
N TYR A 120 -5.17 -4.60 -12.34
CA TYR A 120 -4.50 -3.92 -13.45
C TYR A 120 -3.25 -4.71 -13.85
N VAL A 121 -3.45 -5.89 -14.44
CA VAL A 121 -2.38 -6.89 -14.66
C VAL A 121 -1.28 -6.37 -15.59
N HIS A 122 -1.60 -5.43 -16.46
CA HIS A 122 -0.66 -4.80 -17.41
C HIS A 122 -0.21 -3.40 -16.95
N ALA A 123 -0.32 -3.11 -15.66
CA ALA A 123 0.20 -1.86 -15.12
C ALA A 123 1.72 -1.77 -15.31
N ASP A 124 2.17 -0.56 -15.66
CA ASP A 124 3.59 -0.23 -15.81
C ASP A 124 3.91 1.02 -15.00
N VAL A 125 5.03 0.99 -14.28
CA VAL A 125 5.49 2.12 -13.46
C VAL A 125 6.89 2.51 -13.87
N SER A 126 7.02 3.67 -14.49
CA SER A 126 8.30 4.26 -14.85
C SER A 126 8.66 5.39 -13.88
N THR A 127 9.96 5.65 -13.73
CA THR A 127 10.47 6.69 -12.82
C THR A 127 11.29 7.71 -13.59
N THR A 128 11.14 8.98 -13.20
CA THR A 128 12.01 10.06 -13.65
C THR A 128 12.62 10.75 -12.44
N ILE A 129 13.94 11.02 -12.51
CA ILE A 129 14.68 11.71 -11.46
C ILE A 129 15.21 13.02 -12.06
N ASP A 130 14.72 14.15 -11.54
CA ASP A 130 15.18 15.47 -11.90
C ASP A 130 16.15 15.99 -10.84
N THR A 131 17.41 16.24 -11.23
CA THR A 131 18.49 16.76 -10.39
C THR A 131 18.92 18.17 -10.79
N ALA A 132 18.15 18.87 -11.64
CA ALA A 132 18.50 20.20 -12.15
C ALA A 132 18.64 21.28 -11.05
N ARG A 133 18.09 21.06 -9.86
CA ARG A 133 18.22 21.95 -8.72
C ARG A 133 19.45 21.60 -7.88
N HIS A 134 20.21 22.62 -7.47
CA HIS A 134 21.46 22.47 -6.72
C HIS A 134 21.38 21.44 -5.56
N LYS A 135 22.08 20.30 -5.69
CA LYS A 135 22.10 19.17 -4.74
C LYS A 135 20.70 18.68 -4.29
N LYS A 136 19.65 18.89 -5.08
CA LYS A 136 18.28 18.44 -4.79
C LYS A 136 17.77 17.58 -5.92
N ALA A 137 17.03 16.53 -5.56
CA ALA A 137 16.38 15.65 -6.51
C ALA A 137 14.86 15.64 -6.31
N VAL A 138 14.13 15.59 -7.41
CA VAL A 138 12.70 15.32 -7.46
C VAL A 138 12.50 13.99 -8.16
N VAL A 139 11.81 13.06 -7.50
CA VAL A 139 11.48 11.76 -8.07
C VAL A 139 10.01 11.77 -8.48
N THR A 140 9.72 11.44 -9.72
CA THR A 140 8.35 11.30 -10.21
C THR A 140 8.11 9.86 -10.67
N TYR A 141 7.09 9.24 -10.11
CA TYR A 141 6.59 7.92 -10.52
C TYR A 141 5.45 8.13 -11.52
N HIS A 142 5.64 7.65 -12.74
CA HIS A 142 4.61 7.67 -13.79
C HIS A 142 3.95 6.31 -13.87
N ILE A 143 2.68 6.25 -13.53
CA ILE A 143 1.90 5.03 -13.49
C ILE A 143 0.97 5.00 -14.70
N LYS A 144 1.07 3.94 -15.49
CA LYS A 144 0.13 3.58 -16.55
C LYS A 144 -0.61 2.33 -16.09
N ALA A 145 -1.83 2.50 -15.61
CA ALA A 145 -2.61 1.39 -15.06
C ALA A 145 -3.12 0.45 -16.19
N ASN A 146 -3.38 0.99 -17.38
CA ASN A 146 -4.05 0.30 -18.47
C ASN A 146 -5.44 -0.22 -18.06
N ASP A 147 -6.06 -1.08 -18.88
CA ASP A 147 -7.39 -1.59 -18.62
C ASP A 147 -7.35 -2.71 -17.56
N PRO A 148 -8.23 -2.66 -16.54
CA PRO A 148 -8.28 -3.67 -15.51
C PRO A 148 -8.97 -4.94 -15.97
N TYR A 149 -8.55 -6.07 -15.42
CA TYR A 149 -9.26 -7.33 -15.55
C TYR A 149 -10.50 -7.34 -14.67
N ARG A 150 -11.62 -7.85 -15.23
CA ARG A 150 -12.88 -8.02 -14.51
C ARG A 150 -13.28 -9.48 -14.46
N ILE A 151 -13.92 -9.86 -13.36
CA ILE A 151 -14.46 -11.20 -13.18
C ILE A 151 -15.69 -11.34 -14.10
N ARG A 152 -15.62 -12.27 -15.07
CA ARG A 152 -16.76 -12.58 -15.96
C ARG A 152 -17.69 -13.58 -15.31
N ASN A 153 -17.15 -14.74 -14.91
CA ASN A 153 -17.88 -15.78 -14.22
C ASN A 153 -17.16 -16.14 -12.92
N TYR A 154 -17.93 -16.42 -11.89
CA TYR A 154 -17.39 -16.93 -10.62
C TYR A 154 -18.11 -18.20 -10.20
N THR A 155 -17.38 -19.31 -10.19
CA THR A 155 -17.90 -20.60 -9.76
C THR A 155 -17.26 -20.99 -8.43
N MET A 156 -18.09 -21.43 -7.48
CA MET A 156 -17.67 -21.98 -6.22
C MET A 156 -18.41 -23.29 -6.02
N LYS A 157 -17.69 -24.42 -6.12
CA LYS A 157 -18.28 -25.76 -5.96
C LYS A 157 -17.28 -26.67 -5.27
N PHE A 158 -17.69 -27.23 -4.17
CA PHE A 158 -16.85 -28.13 -3.38
C PHE A 158 -17.32 -29.59 -3.46
N PRO A 159 -16.36 -30.55 -3.42
CA PRO A 159 -16.70 -31.98 -3.50
C PRO A 159 -17.57 -32.46 -2.34
N ASP A 160 -17.37 -31.92 -1.12
CA ASP A 160 -18.19 -32.25 0.04
C ASP A 160 -19.49 -31.40 0.04
N PRO A 161 -20.69 -32.04 -0.06
CA PRO A 161 -21.95 -31.32 -0.11
C PRO A 161 -22.25 -30.48 1.15
N LYS A 162 -21.72 -30.85 2.32
CA LYS A 162 -21.88 -30.06 3.55
C LYS A 162 -21.06 -28.79 3.48
N ILE A 163 -19.80 -28.90 3.07
CA ILE A 163 -18.90 -27.74 2.90
C ILE A 163 -19.46 -26.81 1.83
N ASP A 164 -19.91 -27.38 0.71
CA ASP A 164 -20.52 -26.61 -0.39
C ASP A 164 -21.73 -25.82 0.09
N SER A 165 -22.66 -26.48 0.82
CA SER A 165 -23.82 -25.82 1.39
C SER A 165 -23.46 -24.70 2.39
N LEU A 166 -22.48 -24.96 3.26
CA LEU A 166 -22.00 -23.96 4.24
C LEU A 166 -21.35 -22.73 3.56
N ALA A 167 -20.54 -22.96 2.53
CA ALA A 167 -19.88 -21.87 1.81
C ALA A 167 -20.87 -20.92 1.10
N HIS A 168 -22.03 -21.46 0.69
CA HIS A 168 -23.12 -20.70 0.06
C HIS A 168 -24.17 -20.15 1.06
N LEU A 169 -23.97 -20.33 2.37
CA LEU A 169 -24.87 -19.78 3.38
C LEU A 169 -24.98 -18.26 3.23
N LYS A 170 -26.22 -17.81 3.12
CA LYS A 170 -26.55 -16.38 3.16
C LYS A 170 -26.85 -15.96 4.60
N ALA A 171 -26.52 -14.72 4.94
CA ALA A 171 -26.89 -14.17 6.23
C ALA A 171 -28.40 -14.37 6.52
N PRO A 172 -28.77 -14.86 7.70
CA PRO A 172 -30.17 -14.94 8.06
C PRO A 172 -30.77 -13.53 8.03
N ARG A 173 -32.01 -13.40 7.49
CA ARG A 173 -32.74 -12.13 7.54
C ARG A 173 -32.93 -11.73 9.00
N ARG A 174 -32.26 -10.69 9.43
CA ARG A 174 -32.36 -10.18 10.80
C ARG A 174 -33.51 -9.19 10.94
N SER A 175 -34.06 -9.14 12.15
CA SER A 175 -34.99 -8.08 12.55
C SER A 175 -34.31 -6.72 12.57
N PRO A 176 -35.02 -5.59 12.38
CA PRO A 176 -34.43 -4.24 12.34
C PRO A 176 -33.59 -3.87 13.57
N LEU A 177 -33.88 -4.46 14.74
CA LEU A 177 -33.14 -4.26 15.99
C LEU A 177 -31.73 -4.90 15.97
N ALA A 178 -31.52 -5.95 15.19
CA ALA A 178 -30.22 -6.62 15.10
C ALA A 178 -29.29 -5.97 14.07
N SER A 179 -29.76 -5.01 13.26
CA SER A 179 -28.94 -4.24 12.30
C SER A 179 -27.99 -3.25 12.97
N ALA A 180 -28.16 -2.96 14.27
CA ALA A 180 -27.26 -2.13 15.04
C ALA A 180 -25.87 -2.79 15.28
N PHE A 181 -25.77 -4.11 15.11
CA PHE A 181 -24.50 -4.85 15.19
C PHE A 181 -24.01 -5.19 13.78
N ARG A 182 -23.32 -4.24 13.18
CA ARG A 182 -22.90 -4.20 11.77
C ARG A 182 -21.92 -5.31 11.34
N SER A 183 -21.20 -5.91 12.27
CA SER A 183 -20.07 -6.82 11.96
C SER A 183 -20.47 -8.20 11.43
N SER A 184 -21.69 -8.69 11.71
CA SER A 184 -22.03 -10.09 11.46
C SER A 184 -22.76 -10.36 10.13
N GLN A 185 -23.17 -9.35 9.35
CA GLN A 185 -23.80 -9.57 8.04
C GLN A 185 -22.80 -9.67 6.89
N GLU A 186 -21.67 -8.96 7.00
CA GLU A 186 -20.61 -8.98 5.96
C GLU A 186 -19.94 -10.36 5.88
N GLU A 187 -19.88 -11.08 7.00
CA GLU A 187 -19.22 -12.39 7.09
C GLU A 187 -19.95 -13.50 6.32
N TYR A 188 -21.26 -13.34 6.04
CA TYR A 188 -22.06 -14.32 5.29
C TYR A 188 -22.20 -13.97 3.81
N ASN A 189 -21.97 -12.72 3.42
CA ASN A 189 -22.17 -12.31 2.04
C ASN A 189 -20.95 -12.66 1.19
N GLN A 190 -21.17 -13.30 0.07
CA GLN A 190 -20.15 -13.53 -0.94
C GLN A 190 -19.54 -12.19 -1.39
N LEU A 191 -18.22 -12.08 -1.28
CA LEU A 191 -17.47 -10.87 -1.60
C LEU A 191 -17.11 -10.80 -3.08
N VAL A 192 -16.78 -11.94 -3.68
CA VAL A 192 -16.45 -12.05 -5.11
C VAL A 192 -17.72 -12.02 -5.94
N LYS A 193 -17.83 -11.05 -6.86
CA LYS A 193 -19.01 -10.86 -7.71
C LYS A 193 -18.60 -10.72 -9.17
N GLU A 194 -19.44 -11.22 -10.06
CA GLU A 194 -19.27 -11.01 -11.49
C GLU A 194 -19.35 -9.52 -11.85
N GLY A 195 -18.58 -9.10 -12.84
CA GLY A 195 -18.45 -7.70 -13.27
C GLY A 195 -17.51 -6.83 -12.41
N THR A 196 -17.10 -7.30 -11.22
CA THR A 196 -16.17 -6.56 -10.36
C THR A 196 -14.72 -6.73 -10.82
N LEU A 197 -13.83 -5.89 -10.31
CA LEU A 197 -12.39 -6.00 -10.57
C LEU A 197 -11.83 -7.34 -10.07
N PHE A 198 -10.85 -7.88 -10.77
CA PHE A 198 -10.04 -9.01 -10.34
C PHE A 198 -9.07 -8.56 -9.25
N ASP A 199 -9.58 -8.23 -8.06
CA ASP A 199 -8.81 -7.75 -6.91
C ASP A 199 -8.41 -8.93 -6.01
N ARG A 200 -7.11 -9.19 -5.91
CA ARG A 200 -6.56 -10.29 -5.10
C ARG A 200 -6.87 -10.14 -3.62
N ASP A 201 -6.98 -8.92 -3.10
CA ASP A 201 -7.33 -8.70 -1.69
C ASP A 201 -8.77 -9.13 -1.41
N ILE A 202 -9.69 -8.94 -2.38
CA ILE A 202 -11.08 -9.41 -2.28
C ILE A 202 -11.12 -10.93 -2.35
N LEU A 203 -10.31 -11.54 -3.22
CA LEU A 203 -10.22 -13.01 -3.32
C LEU A 203 -9.69 -13.62 -2.02
N ASP A 204 -8.68 -13.02 -1.40
CA ASP A 204 -8.16 -13.48 -0.11
C ASP A 204 -9.15 -13.31 1.04
N LYS A 205 -9.89 -12.20 1.06
CA LYS A 205 -10.98 -11.99 2.03
C LYS A 205 -12.11 -13.01 1.87
N GLU A 206 -12.43 -13.42 0.65
CA GLU A 206 -13.43 -14.46 0.39
C GLU A 206 -12.97 -15.83 0.91
N ARG A 207 -11.69 -16.18 0.71
CA ARG A 207 -11.09 -17.38 1.32
C ARG A 207 -11.17 -17.35 2.84
N GLU A 208 -10.88 -16.20 3.45
CA GLU A 208 -10.97 -16.00 4.90
C GLU A 208 -12.42 -16.12 5.40
N ARG A 209 -13.39 -15.53 4.68
CA ARG A 209 -14.81 -15.64 4.98
C ARG A 209 -15.26 -17.09 5.05
N ILE A 210 -14.95 -17.87 4.00
CA ILE A 210 -15.34 -19.29 3.94
C ILE A 210 -14.65 -20.08 5.05
N THR A 211 -13.36 -19.84 5.29
CA THR A 211 -12.61 -20.47 6.37
C THR A 211 -13.26 -20.23 7.73
N THR A 212 -13.65 -19.01 8.00
CA THR A 212 -14.33 -18.60 9.24
C THR A 212 -15.68 -19.29 9.39
N LEU A 213 -16.50 -19.31 8.32
CA LEU A 213 -17.79 -20.01 8.33
C LEU A 213 -17.64 -21.50 8.60
N LEU A 214 -16.66 -22.16 7.97
CA LEU A 214 -16.41 -23.59 8.18
C LEU A 214 -15.95 -23.88 9.60
N ARG A 215 -15.06 -23.08 10.17
CA ARG A 215 -14.62 -23.23 11.57
C ARG A 215 -15.76 -23.09 12.56
N TRP A 216 -16.66 -22.13 12.36
CA TRP A 216 -17.85 -21.96 13.20
C TRP A 216 -18.83 -23.14 13.10
N ASN A 217 -18.80 -23.88 12.01
CA ASN A 217 -19.64 -25.05 11.79
C ASN A 217 -18.95 -26.40 12.06
N GLY A 218 -17.85 -26.35 12.84
CA GLY A 218 -17.22 -27.56 13.37
C GLY A 218 -15.95 -28.01 12.66
N TYR A 219 -15.55 -27.39 11.54
CA TYR A 219 -14.31 -27.70 10.83
C TYR A 219 -13.12 -26.94 11.43
N TYR A 220 -12.81 -27.18 12.70
CA TYR A 220 -11.81 -26.39 13.47
C TYR A 220 -10.42 -26.41 12.87
N GLY A 221 -10.02 -27.53 12.23
CA GLY A 221 -8.74 -27.68 11.57
C GLY A 221 -8.66 -27.08 10.16
N PHE A 222 -9.75 -26.49 9.66
CA PHE A 222 -9.76 -25.94 8.31
C PHE A 222 -8.88 -24.71 8.20
N ASN A 223 -8.05 -24.65 7.14
CA ASN A 223 -7.15 -23.54 6.88
C ASN A 223 -7.47 -22.90 5.53
N ARG A 224 -7.32 -21.57 5.45
CA ARG A 224 -7.46 -20.78 4.24
C ARG A 224 -6.65 -21.33 3.05
N ASP A 225 -5.50 -21.94 3.32
CA ASP A 225 -4.60 -22.48 2.28
C ASP A 225 -5.13 -23.73 1.57
N TYR A 226 -6.20 -24.32 2.09
CA TYR A 226 -6.95 -25.37 1.38
C TYR A 226 -7.82 -24.82 0.26
N LEU A 227 -8.17 -23.53 0.31
CA LEU A 227 -8.92 -22.88 -0.74
C LEU A 227 -7.95 -22.23 -1.75
N GLY A 228 -8.19 -22.47 -3.03
CA GLY A 228 -7.44 -21.88 -4.13
C GLY A 228 -8.37 -21.37 -5.22
N TYR A 229 -7.85 -20.51 -6.09
CA TYR A 229 -8.54 -20.08 -7.30
C TYR A 229 -7.83 -20.64 -8.52
N ILE A 230 -8.63 -21.08 -9.47
CA ILE A 230 -8.20 -21.34 -10.85
C ILE A 230 -8.74 -20.18 -11.67
N ALA A 231 -7.86 -19.42 -12.31
CA ALA A 231 -8.23 -18.26 -13.10
C ALA A 231 -7.93 -18.55 -14.57
N ASP A 232 -8.95 -18.44 -15.42
CA ASP A 232 -8.82 -18.53 -16.87
C ASP A 232 -9.01 -17.16 -17.50
N SER A 233 -7.96 -16.66 -18.16
CA SER A 233 -7.93 -15.37 -18.85
C SER A 233 -7.70 -15.50 -20.35
N SER A 234 -7.95 -16.69 -20.94
CA SER A 234 -7.64 -17.02 -22.35
C SER A 234 -8.51 -16.31 -23.41
N PHE A 235 -9.41 -15.41 -23.00
CA PHE A 235 -10.48 -14.86 -23.84
C PHE A 235 -10.09 -13.64 -24.69
N ASN A 236 -8.82 -13.25 -24.77
CA ASN A 236 -8.36 -12.04 -25.47
C ASN A 236 -9.15 -10.74 -25.15
N GLN A 237 -9.77 -10.71 -24.00
CA GLN A 237 -10.49 -9.58 -23.42
C GLN A 237 -10.01 -9.42 -21.99
N ASN A 238 -10.09 -8.22 -21.43
CA ASN A 238 -9.68 -7.99 -20.03
C ASN A 238 -10.70 -8.57 -19.04
N VAL A 239 -10.99 -9.87 -19.19
CA VAL A 239 -11.91 -10.63 -18.34
C VAL A 239 -11.27 -11.94 -17.88
N VAL A 240 -11.74 -12.43 -16.75
CA VAL A 240 -11.27 -13.67 -16.14
C VAL A 240 -12.44 -14.48 -15.61
N ASP A 241 -12.45 -15.78 -15.89
CA ASP A 241 -13.32 -16.73 -15.21
C ASP A 241 -12.58 -17.31 -14.02
N LEU A 242 -13.26 -17.35 -12.88
CA LEU A 242 -12.71 -17.79 -11.61
C LEU A 242 -13.46 -19.01 -11.09
N ASP A 243 -12.73 -20.07 -10.84
CA ASP A 243 -13.22 -21.24 -10.14
C ASP A 243 -12.55 -21.36 -8.77
N MET A 244 -13.32 -21.30 -7.69
CA MET A 244 -12.79 -21.61 -6.37
C MET A 244 -12.77 -23.13 -6.18
N SER A 245 -11.59 -23.64 -5.92
CA SER A 245 -11.32 -25.07 -5.67
C SER A 245 -10.85 -25.30 -4.24
N MET A 246 -11.09 -26.50 -3.73
CA MET A 246 -10.63 -26.94 -2.43
C MET A 246 -9.62 -28.08 -2.59
N LYS A 247 -8.44 -27.91 -2.00
CA LYS A 247 -7.42 -28.93 -1.92
C LYS A 247 -7.81 -29.97 -0.87
N PRO A 248 -7.61 -31.28 -1.11
CA PRO A 248 -7.85 -32.29 -0.10
C PRO A 248 -6.89 -32.14 1.09
N TYR A 249 -7.34 -32.60 2.26
CA TYR A 249 -6.46 -32.72 3.41
C TYR A 249 -5.50 -33.88 3.20
N ARG A 250 -4.20 -33.59 3.18
CA ARG A 250 -3.14 -34.58 2.99
C ARG A 250 -2.61 -35.09 4.31
N LYS A 251 -2.83 -36.35 4.62
CA LYS A 251 -2.28 -37.01 5.79
C LYS A 251 -1.07 -37.85 5.40
N VAL A 252 0.05 -37.61 6.05
CA VAL A 252 1.25 -38.46 5.93
C VAL A 252 1.05 -39.64 6.84
N LEU A 253 1.08 -40.83 6.26
CA LEU A 253 0.99 -42.11 6.99
C LEU A 253 2.37 -42.49 7.56
N PRO A 254 2.42 -43.38 8.58
CA PRO A 254 3.69 -43.81 9.20
C PRO A 254 4.70 -44.44 8.23
N ASN A 255 4.22 -44.97 7.11
CA ASN A 255 5.05 -45.54 6.04
C ASN A 255 5.62 -44.48 5.06
N GLY A 256 5.35 -43.21 5.31
CA GLY A 256 5.77 -42.08 4.45
C GLY A 256 4.88 -41.83 3.23
N SER A 257 3.86 -42.62 2.98
CA SER A 257 2.89 -42.38 1.92
C SER A 257 1.92 -41.24 2.30
N VAL A 258 1.40 -40.54 1.29
CA VAL A 258 0.44 -39.43 1.48
C VAL A 258 -0.93 -39.91 1.03
N GLU A 259 -1.94 -39.76 1.88
CA GLU A 259 -3.31 -40.09 1.58
C GLU A 259 -4.18 -38.82 1.63
N ASP A 260 -4.99 -38.63 0.61
CA ASP A 260 -5.96 -37.55 0.56
C ASP A 260 -7.20 -37.92 1.40
N GLN A 261 -7.50 -37.12 2.41
CA GLN A 261 -8.64 -37.34 3.30
C GLN A 261 -9.64 -36.16 3.23
N PRO A 262 -10.91 -36.42 3.51
CA PRO A 262 -11.89 -35.35 3.62
C PRO A 262 -11.58 -34.43 4.84
N HIS A 263 -11.91 -33.16 4.71
CA HIS A 263 -11.83 -32.22 5.84
C HIS A 263 -12.87 -32.59 6.91
N ARG A 264 -12.47 -32.56 8.17
CA ARG A 264 -13.32 -32.89 9.32
C ARG A 264 -13.29 -31.79 10.34
#